data_3fadcc55954e93b03671aea1b8c57252
#
_entry.id   3fadcc55954e93b03671aea1b8c57252
#
_cell.length_a   1.000
_cell.length_b   1.000
_cell.length_c   1.000
_cell.angle_alpha   90.00
_cell.angle_beta   90.00
_cell.angle_gamma   90.00
#
_symmetry.space_group_name_H-M   'P 1'
#
loop_
_entity.id
_entity.type
_entity.pdbx_description
1 polymer ?
#
loop_
_entity_poly.entity_id
_entity_poly.type
_entity_poly.pdbx_seq_one_letter_code
_entity_poly.pdbx_strand_id
1 'polypeptide(L)'
;MQSGGGRLRCAHLAILAFLNSDPIDYEQIESVCGYPCFVKACNSGSSVGVTKVHNRSEVDQAFAEAFKYDNQLMVEKFVRGREFTCGVTSVYGAPRVLAVTEVVASNEFYDYNAKYTAVGHKLITPADLPAEMTQKLSDYAVQIFHNLDCHGVVRIDFIVSEDDGVPYFLEVNTIPGQTALSIVPGQVEYNKLDIKEFYTKMVMEALTFKKG
;
A
#
# COMPACT_ATOMS: atom_id res chain seq x y z
N MET A 1 -20.08 19.76 20.96
CA MET A 1 -19.98 18.31 20.75
C MET A 1 -18.54 17.99 20.42
N GLN A 2 -17.79 17.45 21.38
CA GLN A 2 -16.41 17.04 21.17
C GLN A 2 -16.42 15.74 20.39
N SER A 3 -15.97 15.79 19.13
CA SER A 3 -15.67 14.59 18.34
C SER A 3 -14.46 13.92 18.95
N GLY A 4 -14.69 12.79 19.63
CA GLY A 4 -13.62 11.94 20.14
C GLY A 4 -12.73 11.47 19.02
N GLY A 5 -11.57 12.11 18.85
CA GLY A 5 -10.49 11.66 17.99
C GLY A 5 -9.91 10.36 18.54
N GLY A 6 -10.53 9.24 18.23
CA GLY A 6 -9.96 7.92 18.47
C GLY A 6 -8.66 7.84 17.67
N ARG A 7 -7.52 7.68 18.35
CA ARG A 7 -6.25 7.38 17.70
C ARG A 7 -6.47 6.15 16.81
N LEU A 8 -6.22 6.31 15.50
CA LEU A 8 -6.05 5.18 14.59
C LEU A 8 -5.05 4.21 15.21
N ARG A 9 -5.53 3.02 15.52
CA ARG A 9 -4.66 1.87 15.76
C ARG A 9 -4.68 0.99 14.50
N CYS A 10 -4.27 1.57 13.37
CA CYS A 10 -3.75 0.76 12.29
C CYS A 10 -2.44 0.18 12.80
N ALA A 11 -2.30 -1.13 12.77
CA ALA A 11 -1.03 -1.73 13.16
C ALA A 11 0.03 -1.30 12.13
N HIS A 12 1.19 -0.90 12.63
CA HIS A 12 2.35 -0.63 11.79
C HIS A 12 3.13 -1.92 11.63
N LEU A 13 3.60 -2.18 10.42
CA LEU A 13 4.60 -3.21 10.22
C LEU A 13 5.85 -2.85 11.03
N ALA A 14 6.48 -3.84 11.65
CA ALA A 14 7.81 -3.66 12.19
C ALA A 14 8.78 -3.47 11.02
N ILE A 15 9.48 -2.34 11.00
CA ILE A 15 10.37 -1.93 9.91
C ILE A 15 11.73 -1.56 10.50
N LEU A 16 12.79 -2.03 9.85
CA LEU A 16 14.16 -1.60 10.08
C LEU A 16 14.70 -0.94 8.80
N ALA A 17 15.48 0.12 8.94
CA ALA A 17 16.14 0.80 7.83
C ALA A 17 17.66 0.58 7.90
N PHE A 18 18.29 0.34 6.76
CA PHE A 18 19.73 0.13 6.62
C PHE A 18 20.27 1.00 5.48
N LEU A 19 21.44 1.59 5.69
CA LEU A 19 22.22 2.21 4.62
C LEU A 19 23.26 1.23 4.09
N ASN A 20 23.70 1.41 2.85
CA ASN A 20 24.71 0.55 2.22
C ASN A 20 26.06 0.55 2.98
N SER A 21 26.31 1.57 3.81
CA SER A 21 27.50 1.66 4.68
C SER A 21 27.36 0.95 6.01
N ASP A 22 26.14 0.54 6.37
CA ASP A 22 25.86 -0.03 7.68
C ASP A 22 26.21 -1.52 7.72
N PRO A 23 26.73 -2.04 8.84
CA PRO A 23 26.81 -3.48 9.02
C PRO A 23 25.41 -4.08 9.14
N ILE A 24 25.23 -5.28 8.60
CA ILE A 24 23.96 -5.99 8.73
C ILE A 24 23.81 -6.49 10.17
N ASP A 25 22.82 -5.97 10.89
CA ASP A 25 22.49 -6.44 12.24
C ASP A 25 21.42 -7.55 12.16
N TYR A 26 21.89 -8.80 12.06
CA TYR A 26 21.02 -9.97 11.94
C TYR A 26 20.17 -10.19 13.20
N GLU A 27 20.72 -9.91 14.40
CA GLU A 27 20.01 -10.09 15.65
C GLU A 27 18.86 -9.09 15.79
N GLN A 28 19.07 -7.87 15.32
CA GLN A 28 18.01 -6.87 15.24
C GLN A 28 16.92 -7.28 14.24
N ILE A 29 17.29 -7.79 13.06
CA ILE A 29 16.33 -8.32 12.08
C ILE A 29 15.50 -9.44 12.70
N GLU A 30 16.15 -10.39 13.37
CA GLU A 30 15.47 -11.53 14.01
C GLU A 30 14.55 -11.10 15.14
N SER A 31 14.97 -10.16 15.97
CA SER A 31 14.19 -9.72 17.14
C SER A 31 13.01 -8.82 16.78
N VAL A 32 13.14 -7.98 15.75
CA VAL A 32 12.13 -6.98 15.37
C VAL A 32 11.18 -7.52 14.30
N CYS A 33 11.74 -8.07 13.22
CA CYS A 33 10.94 -8.54 12.08
C CYS A 33 10.65 -10.03 12.15
N GLY A 34 11.63 -10.85 12.58
CA GLY A 34 11.58 -12.31 12.50
C GLY A 34 11.63 -12.81 11.06
N TYR A 35 11.50 -14.14 10.88
CA TYR A 35 11.39 -14.74 9.56
C TYR A 35 10.03 -15.44 9.38
N PRO A 36 9.47 -15.43 8.15
CA PRO A 36 9.97 -14.70 7.00
C PRO A 36 9.84 -13.19 7.16
N CYS A 37 10.69 -12.43 6.43
CA CYS A 37 10.61 -10.98 6.32
C CYS A 37 10.84 -10.54 4.86
N PHE A 38 10.57 -9.27 4.57
CA PHE A 38 10.87 -8.69 3.26
C PHE A 38 12.05 -7.74 3.37
N VAL A 39 13.00 -7.85 2.43
CA VAL A 39 14.03 -6.84 2.19
C VAL A 39 13.64 -6.05 0.95
N LYS A 40 13.63 -4.72 1.04
CA LYS A 40 13.16 -3.81 -0.01
C LYS A 40 14.11 -2.63 -0.19
N ALA A 41 14.30 -2.18 -1.42
CA ALA A 41 14.88 -0.88 -1.73
C ALA A 41 13.86 0.23 -1.39
N CYS A 42 14.28 1.30 -0.68
CA CYS A 42 13.36 2.33 -0.17
C CYS A 42 12.71 3.18 -1.26
N ASN A 43 13.45 3.56 -2.30
CA ASN A 43 12.98 4.44 -3.37
C ASN A 43 12.59 3.68 -4.65
N SER A 44 12.41 2.37 -4.57
CA SER A 44 11.97 1.55 -5.69
C SER A 44 10.46 1.39 -5.71
N GLY A 45 9.88 1.43 -6.92
CA GLY A 45 8.47 1.14 -7.13
C GLY A 45 8.25 -0.27 -7.69
N SER A 46 6.97 -0.70 -7.74
CA SER A 46 6.55 -1.91 -8.45
C SER A 46 7.24 -3.21 -8.02
N SER A 47 7.61 -3.33 -6.74
CA SER A 47 8.30 -4.50 -6.15
C SER A 47 9.68 -4.81 -6.77
N VAL A 48 10.31 -3.84 -7.42
CA VAL A 48 11.70 -3.97 -7.89
C VAL A 48 12.62 -3.95 -6.67
N GLY A 49 13.58 -4.89 -6.60
CA GLY A 49 14.50 -4.99 -5.47
C GLY A 49 13.83 -5.46 -4.16
N VAL A 50 12.71 -6.19 -4.25
CA VAL A 50 12.04 -6.79 -3.09
C VAL A 50 12.32 -8.29 -3.06
N THR A 51 12.80 -8.79 -1.92
CA THR A 51 13.10 -10.20 -1.68
C THR A 51 12.43 -10.68 -0.40
N LYS A 52 11.68 -11.79 -0.46
CA LYS A 52 11.20 -12.49 0.73
C LYS A 52 12.33 -13.38 1.25
N VAL A 53 12.70 -13.16 2.50
CA VAL A 53 13.79 -13.86 3.19
C VAL A 53 13.17 -14.81 4.21
N HIS A 54 13.49 -16.09 4.11
CA HIS A 54 12.91 -17.14 4.96
C HIS A 54 13.77 -17.48 6.18
N ASN A 55 15.04 -17.15 6.12
CA ASN A 55 15.99 -17.43 7.20
C ASN A 55 17.25 -16.57 7.08
N ARG A 56 18.08 -16.57 8.13
CA ARG A 56 19.30 -15.74 8.23
C ARG A 56 20.28 -15.92 7.06
N SER A 57 20.40 -17.13 6.50
CA SER A 57 21.37 -17.39 5.42
C SER A 57 21.03 -16.71 4.09
N GLU A 58 19.80 -16.24 3.92
CA GLU A 58 19.35 -15.55 2.72
C GLU A 58 19.51 -14.03 2.80
N VAL A 59 19.78 -13.48 3.99
CA VAL A 59 19.81 -12.02 4.24
C VAL A 59 20.86 -11.34 3.37
N ASP A 60 22.12 -11.84 3.35
CA ASP A 60 23.22 -11.21 2.60
C ASP A 60 22.91 -11.08 1.11
N GLN A 61 22.35 -12.14 0.52
CA GLN A 61 21.98 -12.13 -0.87
C GLN A 61 20.83 -11.15 -1.15
N ALA A 62 19.83 -11.08 -0.26
CA ALA A 62 18.72 -10.16 -0.37
C ALA A 62 19.17 -8.69 -0.27
N PHE A 63 20.08 -8.39 0.65
CA PHE A 63 20.69 -7.06 0.79
C PHE A 63 21.50 -6.68 -0.43
N ALA A 64 22.38 -7.57 -0.91
CA ALA A 64 23.18 -7.34 -2.11
C ALA A 64 22.31 -7.10 -3.35
N GLU A 65 21.16 -7.78 -3.47
CA GLU A 65 20.22 -7.57 -4.57
C GLU A 65 19.53 -6.21 -4.44
N ALA A 66 18.99 -5.88 -3.26
CA ALA A 66 18.25 -4.64 -3.06
C ALA A 66 19.15 -3.39 -3.17
N PHE A 67 20.41 -3.45 -2.72
CA PHE A 67 21.38 -2.36 -2.87
C PHE A 67 21.79 -2.06 -4.32
N LYS A 68 21.43 -2.90 -5.29
CA LYS A 68 21.59 -2.56 -6.71
C LYS A 68 20.64 -1.45 -7.17
N TYR A 69 19.55 -1.24 -6.43
CA TYR A 69 18.47 -0.32 -6.79
C TYR A 69 18.43 0.94 -5.93
N ASP A 70 18.95 0.89 -4.69
CA ASP A 70 18.96 2.03 -3.78
C ASP A 70 20.10 1.90 -2.75
N ASN A 71 20.52 3.04 -2.21
CA ASN A 71 21.50 3.09 -1.11
C ASN A 71 20.84 2.90 0.28
N GLN A 72 19.54 2.84 0.33
CA GLN A 72 18.76 2.64 1.55
C GLN A 72 17.77 1.48 1.37
N LEU A 73 17.77 0.60 2.36
CA LEU A 73 16.90 -0.56 2.41
C LEU A 73 15.94 -0.50 3.59
N MET A 74 14.81 -1.16 3.43
CA MET A 74 13.90 -1.52 4.52
C MET A 74 13.85 -3.04 4.68
N VAL A 75 13.85 -3.50 5.94
CA VAL A 75 13.46 -4.87 6.29
C VAL A 75 12.12 -4.79 6.99
N GLU A 76 11.12 -5.46 6.46
CA GLU A 76 9.75 -5.44 6.96
C GLU A 76 9.33 -6.83 7.43
N LYS A 77 8.65 -6.87 8.57
CA LYS A 77 8.01 -8.08 9.06
C LYS A 77 6.99 -8.60 8.04
N PHE A 78 7.04 -9.89 7.72
CA PHE A 78 6.00 -10.52 6.94
C PHE A 78 4.70 -10.65 7.75
N VAL A 79 3.59 -10.24 7.16
CA VAL A 79 2.24 -10.46 7.70
C VAL A 79 1.49 -11.37 6.73
N ARG A 80 1.06 -12.54 7.22
CA ARG A 80 0.20 -13.41 6.45
C ARG A 80 -1.22 -12.86 6.44
N GLY A 81 -1.80 -12.66 5.26
CA GLY A 81 -3.13 -12.10 5.16
C GLY A 81 -3.57 -11.82 3.74
N ARG A 82 -4.75 -11.21 3.63
CA ARG A 82 -5.32 -10.77 2.36
C ARG A 82 -4.97 -9.31 2.12
N GLU A 83 -4.58 -8.98 0.88
CA GLU A 83 -4.26 -7.62 0.48
C GLU A 83 -5.48 -6.87 -0.01
N PHE A 84 -5.66 -5.63 0.48
CA PHE A 84 -6.73 -4.74 0.11
C PHE A 84 -6.18 -3.36 -0.23
N THR A 85 -6.81 -2.71 -1.20
CA THR A 85 -6.41 -1.38 -1.63
C THR A 85 -7.61 -0.45 -1.74
N CYS A 86 -7.46 0.76 -1.20
CA CYS A 86 -8.46 1.81 -1.17
C CYS A 86 -8.02 2.97 -2.06
N GLY A 87 -8.74 3.25 -3.14
CA GLY A 87 -8.62 4.54 -3.83
C GLY A 87 -9.33 5.61 -3.01
N VAL A 88 -8.62 6.67 -2.62
CA VAL A 88 -9.19 7.80 -1.88
C VAL A 88 -9.08 9.05 -2.72
N THR A 89 -10.16 9.85 -2.77
CA THR A 89 -10.18 11.06 -3.57
C THR A 89 -10.87 12.22 -2.86
N SER A 90 -10.34 13.44 -3.08
CA SER A 90 -10.92 14.73 -2.64
C SER A 90 -11.66 15.49 -3.74
N VAL A 91 -11.60 15.04 -5.00
CA VAL A 91 -12.12 15.81 -6.16
C VAL A 91 -13.64 16.05 -6.15
N TYR A 92 -14.37 15.41 -5.25
CA TYR A 92 -15.81 15.64 -5.04
C TYR A 92 -16.12 16.36 -3.71
N GLY A 93 -15.14 17.02 -3.08
CA GLY A 93 -15.25 17.70 -1.80
C GLY A 93 -14.51 16.94 -0.69
N ALA A 94 -15.18 16.63 0.43
CA ALA A 94 -14.51 15.89 1.51
C ALA A 94 -13.91 14.56 1.00
N PRO A 95 -12.70 14.19 1.45
CA PRO A 95 -12.07 12.95 1.06
C PRO A 95 -12.95 11.74 1.33
N ARG A 96 -13.03 10.85 0.33
CA ARG A 96 -13.84 9.63 0.39
C ARG A 96 -13.15 8.47 -0.33
N VAL A 97 -13.41 7.27 0.13
CA VAL A 97 -12.98 6.04 -0.55
C VAL A 97 -13.86 5.81 -1.77
N LEU A 98 -13.24 5.54 -2.92
CA LEU A 98 -13.93 5.12 -4.13
C LEU A 98 -14.48 3.69 -3.98
N ALA A 99 -13.62 2.76 -3.64
CA ALA A 99 -13.96 1.38 -3.29
C ALA A 99 -12.81 0.72 -2.53
N VAL A 100 -13.09 -0.39 -1.87
CA VAL A 100 -12.08 -1.34 -1.41
C VAL A 100 -11.96 -2.45 -2.44
N THR A 101 -10.78 -2.67 -2.97
CA THR A 101 -10.46 -3.73 -3.93
C THR A 101 -9.53 -4.75 -3.27
N GLU A 102 -9.83 -6.02 -3.40
CA GLU A 102 -8.91 -7.08 -3.01
C GLU A 102 -7.94 -7.37 -4.14
N VAL A 103 -6.66 -7.51 -3.80
CA VAL A 103 -5.59 -7.90 -4.70
C VAL A 103 -5.20 -9.35 -4.39
N VAL A 104 -5.62 -10.27 -5.26
CA VAL A 104 -5.32 -11.70 -5.11
C VAL A 104 -4.12 -12.02 -5.99
N ALA A 105 -2.97 -12.27 -5.37
CA ALA A 105 -1.76 -12.70 -6.08
C ALA A 105 -1.92 -14.15 -6.55
N SER A 106 -1.48 -14.44 -7.76
CA SER A 106 -1.47 -15.83 -8.30
C SER A 106 -0.28 -16.66 -7.80
N ASN A 107 0.74 -16.00 -7.23
CA ASN A 107 1.96 -16.62 -6.71
C ASN A 107 2.20 -16.17 -5.27
N GLU A 108 3.08 -16.88 -4.55
CA GLU A 108 3.49 -16.57 -3.16
C GLU A 108 4.03 -15.15 -2.97
N PHE A 109 4.29 -14.45 -4.08
CA PHE A 109 4.94 -13.16 -4.13
C PHE A 109 4.39 -12.29 -5.27
N TYR A 110 3.93 -11.08 -4.91
CA TYR A 110 3.44 -10.09 -5.86
C TYR A 110 4.63 -9.30 -6.45
N ASP A 111 5.28 -9.87 -7.44
CA ASP A 111 6.44 -9.28 -8.09
C ASP A 111 6.08 -8.29 -9.22
N TYR A 112 7.11 -7.66 -9.80
CA TYR A 112 6.96 -6.74 -10.92
C TYR A 112 6.25 -7.36 -12.13
N ASN A 113 6.53 -8.63 -12.43
CA ASN A 113 5.91 -9.30 -13.56
C ASN A 113 4.42 -9.57 -13.32
N ALA A 114 4.05 -9.90 -12.07
CA ALA A 114 2.67 -10.11 -11.67
C ALA A 114 1.82 -8.83 -11.79
N LYS A 115 2.42 -7.64 -11.58
CA LYS A 115 1.70 -6.34 -11.67
C LYS A 115 1.28 -5.95 -13.09
N TYR A 116 2.01 -6.39 -14.11
CA TYR A 116 1.82 -5.93 -15.49
C TYR A 116 1.39 -7.02 -16.47
N THR A 117 1.25 -8.27 -16.02
CA THR A 117 0.73 -9.36 -16.83
C THR A 117 -0.67 -9.75 -16.36
N ALA A 118 -1.58 -9.98 -17.30
CA ALA A 118 -2.95 -10.42 -17.00
C ALA A 118 -3.03 -11.77 -16.27
N VAL A 119 -1.90 -12.44 -16.08
CA VAL A 119 -1.77 -13.77 -15.45
C VAL A 119 -1.34 -13.64 -13.97
N GLY A 120 -0.87 -12.44 -13.53
CA GLY A 120 -0.18 -12.28 -12.25
C GLY A 120 -1.05 -11.94 -11.04
N HIS A 121 -2.25 -11.41 -11.23
CA HIS A 121 -3.15 -11.04 -10.12
C HIS A 121 -4.61 -10.95 -10.57
N LYS A 122 -5.51 -11.18 -9.64
CA LYS A 122 -6.94 -10.95 -9.81
C LYS A 122 -7.36 -9.79 -8.91
N LEU A 123 -8.03 -8.79 -9.48
CA LEU A 123 -8.63 -7.69 -8.76
C LEU A 123 -10.12 -7.98 -8.54
N ILE A 124 -10.59 -7.85 -7.31
CA ILE A 124 -12.00 -8.05 -6.95
C ILE A 124 -12.51 -6.72 -6.39
N THR A 125 -13.37 -6.04 -7.16
CA THR A 125 -14.00 -4.76 -6.77
C THR A 125 -15.52 -4.89 -6.86
N PRO A 126 -16.28 -4.66 -5.78
CA PRO A 126 -15.80 -4.43 -4.42
C PRO A 126 -15.19 -5.73 -3.83
N ALA A 127 -14.30 -5.57 -2.86
CA ALA A 127 -13.73 -6.69 -2.12
C ALA A 127 -14.84 -7.48 -1.39
N ASP A 128 -14.68 -8.80 -1.35
CA ASP A 128 -15.54 -9.67 -0.54
C ASP A 128 -15.10 -9.63 0.93
N LEU A 129 -15.65 -8.67 1.66
CA LEU A 129 -15.37 -8.36 3.06
C LEU A 129 -16.66 -8.11 3.84
N PRO A 130 -16.68 -8.44 5.16
CA PRO A 130 -17.73 -7.96 6.05
C PRO A 130 -17.84 -6.42 6.01
N ALA A 131 -19.07 -5.90 6.08
CA ALA A 131 -19.33 -4.46 6.02
C ALA A 131 -18.54 -3.67 7.07
N GLU A 132 -18.38 -4.22 8.28
CA GLU A 132 -17.60 -3.62 9.36
C GLU A 132 -16.12 -3.46 8.98
N MET A 133 -15.51 -4.46 8.35
CA MET A 133 -14.12 -4.41 7.90
C MET A 133 -13.96 -3.43 6.74
N THR A 134 -14.91 -3.43 5.79
CA THR A 134 -14.92 -2.46 4.68
C THR A 134 -14.98 -1.02 5.21
N GLN A 135 -15.84 -0.76 6.20
CA GLN A 135 -15.93 0.56 6.83
C GLN A 135 -14.63 0.91 7.56
N LYS A 136 -14.07 -0.02 8.33
CA LYS A 136 -12.82 0.18 9.07
C LYS A 136 -11.64 0.52 8.15
N LEU A 137 -11.48 -0.21 7.03
CA LEU A 137 -10.45 0.10 6.02
C LEU A 137 -10.70 1.48 5.40
N SER A 138 -11.95 1.82 5.11
CA SER A 138 -12.33 3.12 4.55
C SER A 138 -12.01 4.27 5.51
N ASP A 139 -12.32 4.12 6.79
CA ASP A 139 -12.04 5.14 7.81
C ASP A 139 -10.53 5.33 7.97
N TYR A 140 -9.75 4.24 7.98
CA TYR A 140 -8.30 4.31 8.03
C TYR A 140 -7.72 5.00 6.80
N ALA A 141 -8.21 4.65 5.60
CA ALA A 141 -7.74 5.25 4.37
C ALA A 141 -7.99 6.77 4.33
N VAL A 142 -9.18 7.21 4.73
CA VAL A 142 -9.51 8.65 4.81
C VAL A 142 -8.62 9.37 5.84
N GLN A 143 -8.38 8.76 7.01
CA GLN A 143 -7.51 9.37 8.02
C GLN A 143 -6.06 9.46 7.56
N ILE A 144 -5.53 8.42 6.88
CA ILE A 144 -4.18 8.44 6.30
C ILE A 144 -4.08 9.54 5.25
N PHE A 145 -5.09 9.66 4.37
CA PHE A 145 -5.17 10.71 3.36
C PHE A 145 -5.06 12.11 3.99
N HIS A 146 -5.79 12.37 5.08
CA HIS A 146 -5.71 13.62 5.82
C HIS A 146 -4.37 13.83 6.53
N ASN A 147 -3.85 12.79 7.20
CA ASN A 147 -2.62 12.91 7.97
C ASN A 147 -1.39 13.17 7.10
N LEU A 148 -1.43 12.73 5.84
CA LEU A 148 -0.36 12.94 4.86
C LEU A 148 -0.63 14.14 3.94
N ASP A 149 -1.65 14.96 4.24
CA ASP A 149 -2.05 16.12 3.44
C ASP A 149 -2.18 15.79 1.94
N CYS A 150 -2.81 14.66 1.65
CA CYS A 150 -3.01 14.20 0.28
C CYS A 150 -4.10 15.01 -0.44
N HIS A 151 -3.97 15.11 -1.76
CA HIS A 151 -4.92 15.79 -2.65
C HIS A 151 -5.18 14.96 -3.91
N GLY A 152 -6.26 15.25 -4.63
CA GLY A 152 -6.62 14.58 -5.87
C GLY A 152 -7.05 13.14 -5.62
N VAL A 153 -6.22 12.19 -6.03
CA VAL A 153 -6.45 10.75 -5.79
C VAL A 153 -5.18 10.06 -5.38
N VAL A 154 -5.28 9.22 -4.37
CA VAL A 154 -4.21 8.32 -3.92
C VAL A 154 -4.74 6.90 -3.78
N ARG A 155 -3.85 5.92 -3.74
CA ARG A 155 -4.17 4.53 -3.42
C ARG A 155 -3.46 4.15 -2.14
N ILE A 156 -4.20 3.61 -1.18
CA ILE A 156 -3.71 3.21 0.13
C ILE A 156 -3.87 1.71 0.27
N ASP A 157 -2.78 1.03 0.54
CA ASP A 157 -2.70 -0.41 0.52
C ASP A 157 -2.59 -0.97 1.95
N PHE A 158 -3.33 -2.08 2.21
CA PHE A 158 -3.43 -2.73 3.51
C PHE A 158 -3.29 -4.25 3.37
N ILE A 159 -2.79 -4.90 4.43
CA ILE A 159 -2.97 -6.34 4.65
C ILE A 159 -3.89 -6.52 5.85
N VAL A 160 -4.95 -7.30 5.69
CA VAL A 160 -5.75 -7.78 6.82
C VAL A 160 -5.17 -9.13 7.23
N SER A 161 -4.56 -9.16 8.40
CA SER A 161 -3.87 -10.33 8.91
C SER A 161 -4.84 -11.49 9.17
N GLU A 162 -4.44 -12.70 8.78
CA GLU A 162 -5.17 -13.92 9.06
C GLU A 162 -5.01 -14.37 10.52
N ASP A 163 -3.96 -13.92 11.21
CA ASP A 163 -3.65 -14.36 12.57
C ASP A 163 -4.51 -13.64 13.62
N ASP A 164 -4.80 -12.35 13.41
CA ASP A 164 -5.51 -11.51 14.39
C ASP A 164 -6.67 -10.68 13.79
N GLY A 165 -6.86 -10.73 12.46
CA GLY A 165 -7.88 -9.95 11.77
C GLY A 165 -7.62 -8.43 11.77
N VAL A 166 -6.41 -8.00 12.13
CA VAL A 166 -6.05 -6.59 12.22
C VAL A 166 -5.58 -6.08 10.85
N PRO A 167 -6.08 -4.91 10.38
CA PRO A 167 -5.53 -4.25 9.20
C PRO A 167 -4.16 -3.65 9.51
N TYR A 168 -3.18 -4.02 8.71
CA TYR A 168 -1.84 -3.42 8.68
C TYR A 168 -1.73 -2.49 7.47
N PHE A 169 -1.34 -1.25 7.70
CA PHE A 169 -1.03 -0.30 6.65
C PHE A 169 0.29 -0.66 5.98
N LEU A 170 0.30 -0.72 4.65
CA LEU A 170 1.50 -1.01 3.86
C LEU A 170 2.12 0.27 3.30
N GLU A 171 1.41 0.91 2.38
CA GLU A 171 1.94 2.07 1.66
C GLU A 171 0.85 3.00 1.14
N VAL A 172 1.26 4.23 0.79
CA VAL A 172 0.45 5.17 0.00
C VAL A 172 1.10 5.38 -1.36
N ASN A 173 0.33 5.12 -2.40
CA ASN A 173 0.69 5.45 -3.78
C ASN A 173 0.08 6.81 -4.12
N THR A 174 0.89 7.86 -4.10
CA THR A 174 0.43 9.26 -4.33
C THR A 174 0.20 9.57 -5.81
N ILE A 175 0.75 8.75 -6.72
CA ILE A 175 0.50 8.82 -8.16
C ILE A 175 0.14 7.41 -8.63
N PRO A 176 -1.11 6.95 -8.30
CA PRO A 176 -1.53 5.60 -8.67
C PRO A 176 -1.68 5.46 -10.18
N GLY A 177 -1.49 4.24 -10.69
CA GLY A 177 -1.66 3.93 -12.11
C GLY A 177 -3.05 4.33 -12.62
N GLN A 178 -3.10 4.86 -13.85
CA GLN A 178 -4.31 5.40 -14.48
C GLN A 178 -4.62 4.74 -15.84
N THR A 179 -4.06 3.56 -16.10
CA THR A 179 -4.41 2.78 -17.30
C THR A 179 -5.76 2.07 -17.11
N ALA A 180 -6.38 1.62 -18.18
CA ALA A 180 -7.67 0.91 -18.12
C ALA A 180 -7.64 -0.35 -17.23
N LEU A 181 -6.45 -0.94 -17.00
CA LEU A 181 -6.28 -2.11 -16.13
C LEU A 181 -5.86 -1.73 -14.71
N SER A 182 -5.72 -0.43 -14.41
CA SER A 182 -5.31 0.04 -13.09
C SER A 182 -6.49 0.05 -12.11
N ILE A 183 -6.17 -0.08 -10.82
CA ILE A 183 -7.14 -0.21 -9.75
C ILE A 183 -8.06 1.03 -9.64
N VAL A 184 -7.48 2.24 -9.64
CA VAL A 184 -8.27 3.47 -9.47
C VAL A 184 -9.31 3.66 -10.59
N PRO A 185 -8.98 3.56 -11.89
CA PRO A 185 -9.99 3.58 -12.96
C PRO A 185 -11.08 2.52 -12.79
N GLY A 186 -10.71 1.28 -12.40
CA GLY A 186 -11.70 0.23 -12.12
C GLY A 186 -12.64 0.58 -10.95
N GLN A 187 -12.14 1.26 -9.92
CA GLN A 187 -12.96 1.74 -8.80
C GLN A 187 -13.87 2.91 -9.20
N VAL A 188 -13.42 3.79 -10.12
CA VAL A 188 -14.24 4.86 -10.71
C VAL A 188 -15.39 4.25 -11.52
N GLU A 189 -15.10 3.25 -12.35
CA GLU A 189 -16.10 2.51 -13.14
C GLU A 189 -17.11 1.77 -12.24
N TYR A 190 -16.65 1.10 -11.19
CA TYR A 190 -17.51 0.44 -10.21
C TYR A 190 -18.55 1.39 -9.61
N ASN A 191 -18.17 2.65 -9.33
CA ASN A 191 -19.06 3.69 -8.84
C ASN A 191 -19.93 4.32 -9.94
N LYS A 192 -19.84 3.87 -11.18
CA LYS A 192 -20.54 4.44 -12.34
C LYS A 192 -20.25 5.94 -12.53
N LEU A 193 -19.05 6.36 -12.13
CA LEU A 193 -18.59 7.73 -12.34
C LEU A 193 -18.01 7.86 -13.75
N ASP A 194 -18.24 9.02 -14.38
CA ASP A 194 -17.64 9.32 -15.67
C ASP A 194 -16.15 9.58 -15.49
N ILE A 195 -15.29 8.78 -16.13
CA ILE A 195 -13.85 8.86 -16.00
C ILE A 195 -13.29 10.18 -16.51
N LYS A 196 -13.89 10.77 -17.53
CA LYS A 196 -13.49 12.07 -18.07
C LYS A 196 -13.83 13.19 -17.08
N GLU A 197 -15.01 13.12 -16.47
CA GLU A 197 -15.41 14.07 -15.42
C GLU A 197 -14.47 13.94 -14.21
N PHE A 198 -14.15 12.71 -13.81
CA PHE A 198 -13.21 12.45 -12.71
C PHE A 198 -11.87 13.13 -12.93
N TYR A 199 -11.24 12.92 -14.09
CA TYR A 199 -9.96 13.58 -14.41
C TYR A 199 -10.10 15.09 -14.56
N THR A 200 -11.20 15.59 -15.10
CA THR A 200 -11.46 17.02 -15.18
C THR A 200 -11.48 17.66 -13.79
N LYS A 201 -12.15 17.01 -12.83
CA LYS A 201 -12.19 17.47 -11.44
C LYS A 201 -10.81 17.43 -10.78
N MET A 202 -9.99 16.40 -11.04
CA MET A 202 -8.59 16.34 -10.55
C MET A 202 -7.77 17.54 -11.04
N VAL A 203 -7.88 17.85 -12.33
CA VAL A 203 -7.18 19.02 -12.91
C VAL A 203 -7.70 20.33 -12.29
N MET A 204 -9.01 20.47 -12.15
CA MET A 204 -9.61 21.67 -11.56
C MET A 204 -9.19 21.86 -10.09
N GLU A 205 -9.17 20.80 -9.30
CA GLU A 205 -8.67 20.84 -7.92
C GLU A 205 -7.21 21.30 -7.88
N ALA A 206 -6.35 20.71 -8.73
CA ALA A 206 -4.93 21.08 -8.79
C ALA A 206 -4.72 22.56 -9.17
N LEU A 207 -5.55 23.10 -10.06
CA LEU A 207 -5.48 24.53 -10.46
C LEU A 207 -5.92 25.48 -9.35
N THR A 208 -6.79 25.04 -8.45
CA THR A 208 -7.27 25.85 -7.32
C THR A 208 -6.41 25.71 -6.08
N PHE A 209 -5.52 24.72 -6.05
CA PHE A 209 -4.64 24.47 -4.94
C PHE A 209 -3.60 25.58 -4.80
N LYS A 210 -3.73 26.41 -3.78
CA LYS A 210 -2.71 27.40 -3.42
C LYS A 210 -1.80 26.75 -2.38
N LYS A 211 -0.51 26.60 -2.72
CA LYS A 211 0.50 26.32 -1.70
C LYS A 211 0.42 27.42 -0.64
N GLY A 212 0.09 27.01 0.59
CA GLY A 212 0.21 27.86 1.77
C GLY A 212 1.67 28.19 2.09
#